data_2b3dcdc2e7dab0fcf5de7d9f3c4bdeb8
#
_entry.id   2b3dcdc2e7dab0fcf5de7d9f3c4bdeb8
#
_cell.length_a   1.000
_cell.length_b   1.000
_cell.length_c   1.000
_cell.angle_alpha   90.00
_cell.angle_beta   90.00
_cell.angle_gamma   90.00
#
_symmetry.space_group_name_H-M   'P 1'
#
loop_
_entity.id
_entity.type
_entity.pdbx_description
1 polymer ?
#
loop_
_entity_poly.entity_id
_entity_poly.type
_entity_poly.pdbx_seq_one_letter_code
_entity_poly.pdbx_strand_id
1 'polypeptide(L)'
;MGLFLHVVLFPGGDEAACRAALEREARDPKLSLRPEDCRWQTYEKGPAVELNDGANGYEAVGRLSGAPDGSGLEGPVLLAYIYDDDFWGYELWQKGRELDQFASLPDYFDQGSPPDKPGDADLVARCFGVEPERIRRYLLPWDKEPAGCAYEGDEFTAGDSWQMADFLNALGFDYDRLCPPEPAPEKEPNQPAPTKPGPLEVLSLAWSQMRRAADAPVLPSALTDRPYALERAEGLGKTDFLRLLENGKYQDLAAGLTEAIQTAPEEPALYLLRAFCWKALEGRSARSRTPDMLRDLSRALEFEPGNVMALRGRTSLTTTSRRYPQQIEDLTRLMELDPENRDLYQVSRAYFHHWLKDDTAARSDLREVLERGELWTVDLVHLCRELGLPSF
;
A
#
# COMPACT_ATOMS: atom_id res chain seq x y z
N MET A 1 6.55 -6.66 -5.90
CA MET A 1 5.26 -7.34 -6.10
C MET A 1 4.26 -6.52 -5.33
N GLY A 2 3.26 -5.95 -5.99
CA GLY A 2 2.22 -5.15 -5.33
C GLY A 2 1.27 -6.01 -4.51
N LEU A 3 0.42 -5.38 -3.71
CA LEU A 3 -0.58 -6.04 -2.88
C LEU A 3 -1.77 -6.45 -3.75
N PHE A 4 -2.15 -7.72 -3.66
CA PHE A 4 -3.42 -8.23 -4.16
C PHE A 4 -4.22 -8.72 -2.97
N LEU A 5 -5.32 -8.04 -2.67
CA LEU A 5 -6.16 -8.32 -1.52
C LEU A 5 -7.59 -8.56 -1.96
N HIS A 6 -8.20 -9.61 -1.44
CA HIS A 6 -9.58 -9.97 -1.71
C HIS A 6 -10.34 -10.17 -0.41
N VAL A 7 -11.36 -9.37 -0.18
CA VAL A 7 -12.27 -9.49 0.98
C VAL A 7 -13.67 -9.76 0.48
N VAL A 8 -14.28 -10.85 0.92
CA VAL A 8 -15.65 -11.22 0.57
C VAL A 8 -16.58 -10.96 1.75
N LEU A 9 -17.64 -10.20 1.53
CA LEU A 9 -18.67 -9.86 2.50
C LEU A 9 -19.96 -10.58 2.18
N PHE A 10 -20.61 -11.11 3.22
CA PHE A 10 -21.88 -11.82 3.12
C PHE A 10 -22.96 -11.16 4.00
N PRO A 11 -23.57 -10.04 3.56
CA PRO A 11 -24.56 -9.33 4.36
C PRO A 11 -25.78 -10.23 4.68
N GLY A 12 -26.11 -10.34 5.97
CA GLY A 12 -27.18 -11.19 6.47
C GLY A 12 -26.91 -12.70 6.37
N GLY A 13 -25.71 -13.10 5.95
CA GLY A 13 -25.32 -14.50 5.81
C GLY A 13 -25.12 -15.22 7.14
N ASP A 14 -25.31 -16.52 7.14
CA ASP A 14 -24.91 -17.43 8.23
C ASP A 14 -23.45 -17.86 8.01
N GLU A 15 -22.60 -17.71 9.02
CA GLU A 15 -21.15 -17.99 8.89
C GLU A 15 -20.88 -19.46 8.50
N ALA A 16 -21.60 -20.41 9.09
CA ALA A 16 -21.36 -21.82 8.80
C ALA A 16 -21.74 -22.17 7.35
N ALA A 17 -22.83 -21.59 6.84
CA ALA A 17 -23.22 -21.74 5.45
C ALA A 17 -22.21 -21.09 4.49
N CYS A 18 -21.69 -19.92 4.83
CA CYS A 18 -20.69 -19.23 4.03
C CYS A 18 -19.35 -19.98 3.99
N ARG A 19 -18.89 -20.52 5.13
CA ARG A 19 -17.70 -21.38 5.19
C ARG A 19 -17.87 -22.65 4.37
N ALA A 20 -18.99 -23.34 4.49
CA ALA A 20 -19.26 -24.52 3.70
C ALA A 20 -19.34 -24.25 2.20
N ALA A 21 -19.83 -23.08 1.81
CA ALA A 21 -19.81 -22.64 0.42
C ALA A 21 -18.36 -22.42 -0.07
N LEU A 22 -17.51 -21.71 0.70
CA LEU A 22 -16.11 -21.50 0.36
C LEU A 22 -15.34 -22.83 0.24
N GLU A 23 -15.50 -23.74 1.20
CA GLU A 23 -14.88 -25.06 1.19
C GLU A 23 -15.30 -25.91 -0.02
N ARG A 24 -16.54 -25.76 -0.47
CA ARG A 24 -17.03 -26.42 -1.69
C ARG A 24 -16.33 -25.89 -2.92
N GLU A 25 -16.23 -24.57 -3.05
CA GLU A 25 -15.58 -23.92 -4.19
C GLU A 25 -14.05 -24.17 -4.19
N ALA A 26 -13.42 -24.28 -3.03
CA ALA A 26 -11.98 -24.59 -2.90
C ALA A 26 -11.58 -25.95 -3.49
N ARG A 27 -12.55 -26.81 -3.81
CA ARG A 27 -12.26 -28.08 -4.52
C ARG A 27 -11.86 -27.87 -5.99
N ASP A 28 -12.16 -26.72 -6.56
CA ASP A 28 -11.68 -26.36 -7.90
C ASP A 28 -10.28 -25.74 -7.81
N PRO A 29 -9.22 -26.41 -8.31
CA PRO A 29 -7.86 -25.91 -8.22
C PRO A 29 -7.64 -24.59 -8.98
N LYS A 30 -8.54 -24.23 -9.90
CA LYS A 30 -8.44 -22.96 -10.64
C LYS A 30 -8.65 -21.73 -9.76
N LEU A 31 -9.36 -21.90 -8.63
CA LEU A 31 -9.62 -20.81 -7.71
C LEU A 31 -8.44 -20.57 -6.76
N SER A 32 -7.52 -21.50 -6.62
CA SER A 32 -6.38 -21.42 -5.68
C SER A 32 -6.80 -21.06 -4.24
N LEU A 33 -8.03 -21.41 -3.87
CA LEU A 33 -8.57 -21.17 -2.53
C LEU A 33 -8.03 -22.20 -1.53
N ARG A 34 -7.53 -21.71 -0.40
CA ARG A 34 -7.09 -22.49 0.74
C ARG A 34 -7.85 -22.04 1.98
N PRO A 35 -8.99 -22.66 2.31
CA PRO A 35 -9.87 -22.24 3.41
C PRO A 35 -9.15 -22.10 4.76
N GLU A 36 -8.12 -22.93 5.00
CA GLU A 36 -7.28 -22.89 6.20
C GLU A 36 -6.42 -21.63 6.31
N ASP A 37 -6.09 -20.99 5.20
CA ASP A 37 -5.30 -19.77 5.13
C ASP A 37 -6.18 -18.51 5.04
N CYS A 38 -7.51 -18.67 4.96
CA CYS A 38 -8.45 -17.55 4.90
C CYS A 38 -8.77 -17.03 6.31
N ARG A 39 -8.90 -15.72 6.47
CA ARG A 39 -9.24 -15.08 7.73
C ARG A 39 -10.72 -14.73 7.77
N TRP A 40 -11.40 -15.13 8.84
CA TRP A 40 -12.83 -14.92 9.00
C TRP A 40 -13.15 -14.04 10.20
N GLN A 41 -14.11 -13.15 10.03
CA GLN A 41 -14.69 -12.38 11.11
C GLN A 41 -16.20 -12.25 10.93
N THR A 42 -16.95 -12.45 12.02
CA THR A 42 -18.40 -12.22 12.01
C THR A 42 -18.72 -10.88 12.65
N TYR A 43 -19.58 -10.14 11.97
CA TYR A 43 -20.09 -8.82 12.36
C TYR A 43 -21.60 -8.86 12.55
N GLU A 44 -22.17 -7.80 13.08
CA GLU A 44 -23.63 -7.67 13.20
C GLU A 44 -24.32 -7.78 11.83
N LYS A 45 -23.68 -7.28 10.78
CA LYS A 45 -24.18 -7.29 9.40
C LYS A 45 -24.01 -8.63 8.68
N GLY A 46 -23.21 -9.54 9.18
CA GLY A 46 -22.91 -10.85 8.60
C GLY A 46 -21.42 -11.19 8.65
N PRO A 47 -21.00 -12.35 8.13
CA PRO A 47 -19.60 -12.72 8.08
C PRO A 47 -18.86 -12.02 6.95
N ALA A 48 -17.54 -11.88 7.16
CA ALA A 48 -16.58 -11.48 6.15
C ALA A 48 -15.40 -12.46 6.14
N VAL A 49 -14.76 -12.61 4.98
CA VAL A 49 -13.55 -13.42 4.83
C VAL A 49 -12.52 -12.69 3.97
N GLU A 50 -11.31 -12.60 4.46
CA GLU A 50 -10.14 -12.28 3.63
C GLU A 50 -9.63 -13.59 3.02
N LEU A 51 -9.57 -13.65 1.69
CA LEU A 51 -9.10 -14.82 0.98
C LEU A 51 -7.58 -14.92 1.08
N ASN A 52 -7.06 -16.16 1.01
CA ASN A 52 -5.64 -16.41 1.00
C ASN A 52 -4.95 -15.74 -0.21
N ASP A 53 -3.68 -15.39 -0.06
CA ASP A 53 -2.85 -14.87 -1.13
C ASP A 53 -2.83 -15.82 -2.35
N GLY A 54 -2.97 -15.24 -3.54
CA GLY A 54 -3.06 -15.95 -4.81
C GLY A 54 -4.42 -16.59 -5.13
N ALA A 55 -5.46 -16.40 -4.27
CA ALA A 55 -6.82 -16.84 -4.58
C ALA A 55 -7.43 -16.03 -5.74
N ASN A 56 -8.15 -16.72 -6.64
CA ASN A 56 -8.94 -16.07 -7.68
C ASN A 56 -10.29 -15.59 -7.13
N GLY A 57 -10.28 -14.46 -6.43
CA GLY A 57 -11.47 -13.87 -5.80
C GLY A 57 -12.58 -13.52 -6.79
N TYR A 58 -12.21 -13.01 -7.96
CA TYR A 58 -13.16 -12.62 -9.01
C TYR A 58 -14.02 -13.78 -9.51
N GLU A 59 -13.41 -14.92 -9.78
CA GLU A 59 -14.18 -16.13 -10.17
C GLU A 59 -14.91 -16.75 -8.98
N ALA A 60 -14.31 -16.67 -7.80
CA ALA A 60 -14.90 -17.24 -6.58
C ALA A 60 -16.21 -16.54 -6.17
N VAL A 61 -16.27 -15.19 -6.23
CA VAL A 61 -17.45 -14.43 -5.78
C VAL A 61 -18.71 -14.77 -6.59
N GLY A 62 -18.57 -14.89 -7.90
CA GLY A 62 -19.68 -15.29 -8.77
C GLY A 62 -20.25 -16.66 -8.38
N ARG A 63 -19.37 -17.62 -8.09
CA ARG A 63 -19.77 -19.00 -7.65
C ARG A 63 -20.34 -19.02 -6.24
N LEU A 64 -19.74 -18.29 -5.30
CA LEU A 64 -20.23 -18.17 -3.92
C LEU A 64 -21.62 -17.55 -3.86
N SER A 65 -21.94 -16.61 -4.74
CA SER A 65 -23.25 -15.98 -4.83
C SER A 65 -24.37 -16.91 -5.29
N GLY A 66 -24.02 -18.18 -5.60
CA GLY A 66 -24.94 -19.20 -6.04
C GLY A 66 -25.15 -19.23 -7.55
N ALA A 67 -25.88 -20.25 -8.01
CA ALA A 67 -26.26 -20.37 -9.41
C ALA A 67 -27.71 -19.89 -9.65
N PRO A 68 -28.09 -19.58 -10.88
CA PRO A 68 -29.47 -19.21 -11.22
C PRO A 68 -30.52 -20.29 -10.92
N ASP A 69 -30.07 -21.56 -10.73
CA ASP A 69 -30.90 -22.68 -10.38
C ASP A 69 -31.23 -22.77 -8.86
N GLY A 70 -30.70 -21.79 -8.08
CA GLY A 70 -30.93 -21.73 -6.63
C GLY A 70 -29.94 -22.54 -5.78
N SER A 71 -28.89 -23.09 -6.39
CA SER A 71 -27.77 -23.66 -5.62
C SER A 71 -26.83 -22.57 -5.13
N GLY A 72 -26.40 -22.61 -3.87
CA GLY A 72 -25.48 -21.69 -3.25
C GLY A 72 -26.13 -20.74 -2.24
N LEU A 73 -25.51 -19.60 -1.98
CA LEU A 73 -25.99 -18.61 -1.01
C LEU A 73 -27.16 -17.79 -1.61
N GLU A 74 -28.21 -17.57 -0.83
CA GLU A 74 -29.38 -16.81 -1.30
C GLU A 74 -29.16 -15.28 -1.22
N GLY A 75 -28.32 -14.84 -0.28
CA GLY A 75 -28.02 -13.43 -0.04
C GLY A 75 -27.08 -12.83 -1.07
N PRO A 76 -26.93 -11.49 -1.08
CA PRO A 76 -25.90 -10.83 -1.87
C PRO A 76 -24.50 -11.20 -1.34
N VAL A 77 -23.52 -11.18 -2.24
CA VAL A 77 -22.10 -11.39 -1.93
C VAL A 77 -21.33 -10.25 -2.59
N LEU A 78 -20.49 -9.56 -1.82
CA LEU A 78 -19.66 -8.51 -2.33
C LEU A 78 -18.19 -8.90 -2.20
N LEU A 79 -17.45 -8.89 -3.29
CA LEU A 79 -16.00 -8.93 -3.31
C LEU A 79 -15.48 -7.50 -3.32
N ALA A 80 -14.76 -7.07 -2.27
CA ALA A 80 -13.92 -5.88 -2.31
C ALA A 80 -12.48 -6.31 -2.55
N TYR A 81 -11.74 -5.56 -3.35
CA TYR A 81 -10.37 -5.92 -3.71
C TYR A 81 -9.46 -4.70 -3.82
N ILE A 82 -8.17 -4.93 -3.53
CA ILE A 82 -7.06 -4.07 -3.91
C ILE A 82 -6.28 -4.79 -4.99
N TYR A 83 -5.94 -4.10 -6.07
CA TYR A 83 -5.17 -4.63 -7.18
C TYR A 83 -3.82 -3.90 -7.28
N ASP A 84 -2.74 -4.64 -7.06
CA ASP A 84 -1.32 -4.23 -7.20
C ASP A 84 -0.95 -2.96 -6.41
N ASP A 85 -1.61 -2.69 -5.28
CA ASP A 85 -1.59 -1.42 -4.52
C ASP A 85 -2.07 -0.19 -5.32
N ASP A 86 -2.46 -0.34 -6.57
CA ASP A 86 -2.76 0.77 -7.49
C ASP A 86 -4.16 1.33 -7.32
N PHE A 87 -5.13 0.45 -7.14
CA PHE A 87 -6.53 0.84 -6.99
C PHE A 87 -7.33 -0.20 -6.23
N TRP A 88 -8.50 0.18 -5.80
CA TRP A 88 -9.48 -0.71 -5.22
C TRP A 88 -10.77 -0.73 -6.02
N GLY A 89 -11.56 -1.79 -5.82
CA GLY A 89 -12.85 -1.91 -6.44
C GLY A 89 -13.72 -2.92 -5.72
N TYR A 90 -14.93 -3.13 -6.23
CA TYR A 90 -15.79 -4.21 -5.80
C TYR A 90 -16.58 -4.82 -6.97
N GLU A 91 -17.02 -6.04 -6.73
CA GLU A 91 -18.06 -6.73 -7.49
C GLU A 91 -19.18 -7.17 -6.54
N LEU A 92 -20.43 -6.83 -6.85
CA LEU A 92 -21.61 -7.21 -6.09
C LEU A 92 -22.41 -8.25 -6.88
N TRP A 93 -22.61 -9.41 -6.29
CA TRP A 93 -23.26 -10.55 -6.92
C TRP A 93 -24.44 -11.07 -6.11
N GLN A 94 -25.44 -11.63 -6.79
CA GLN A 94 -26.50 -12.40 -6.15
C GLN A 94 -27.07 -13.44 -7.11
N LYS A 95 -27.26 -14.68 -6.65
CA LYS A 95 -27.81 -15.81 -7.42
C LYS A 95 -27.08 -16.01 -8.75
N GLY A 96 -25.74 -15.96 -8.72
CA GLY A 96 -24.88 -16.14 -9.89
C GLY A 96 -24.96 -15.03 -10.93
N ARG A 97 -25.50 -13.85 -10.56
CA ARG A 97 -25.56 -12.68 -11.42
C ARG A 97 -24.85 -11.52 -10.79
N GLU A 98 -24.02 -10.85 -11.56
CA GLU A 98 -23.45 -9.58 -11.19
C GLU A 98 -24.55 -8.51 -11.15
N LEU A 99 -24.67 -7.82 -10.05
CA LEU A 99 -25.63 -6.73 -9.85
C LEU A 99 -25.00 -5.37 -10.10
N ASP A 100 -23.75 -5.19 -9.68
CA ASP A 100 -22.97 -3.97 -9.85
C ASP A 100 -21.48 -4.25 -9.72
N GLN A 101 -20.66 -3.39 -10.32
CA GLN A 101 -19.22 -3.39 -10.18
C GLN A 101 -18.70 -1.96 -10.20
N PHE A 102 -17.57 -1.75 -9.53
CA PHE A 102 -16.91 -0.46 -9.42
C PHE A 102 -15.40 -0.65 -9.36
N ALA A 103 -14.66 0.28 -9.96
CA ALA A 103 -13.24 0.45 -9.75
C ALA A 103 -12.94 1.94 -9.53
N SER A 104 -12.11 2.22 -8.54
CA SER A 104 -11.67 3.60 -8.25
C SER A 104 -10.77 4.16 -9.37
N LEU A 105 -10.20 3.28 -10.19
CA LEU A 105 -9.41 3.59 -11.38
C LEU A 105 -9.85 2.72 -12.57
N PRO A 106 -10.94 3.08 -13.27
CA PRO A 106 -11.53 2.23 -14.31
C PRO A 106 -10.62 2.04 -15.54
N ASP A 107 -9.78 3.02 -15.87
CA ASP A 107 -8.91 2.97 -17.07
C ASP A 107 -7.57 2.27 -16.82
N TYR A 108 -7.46 1.49 -15.73
CA TYR A 108 -6.20 0.82 -15.38
C TYR A 108 -5.74 -0.20 -16.42
N PHE A 109 -6.67 -0.91 -17.06
CA PHE A 109 -6.37 -1.91 -18.07
C PHE A 109 -6.70 -1.39 -19.47
N ASP A 110 -5.85 -1.68 -20.46
CA ASP A 110 -6.10 -1.35 -21.88
C ASP A 110 -7.33 -2.09 -22.45
N GLN A 111 -7.60 -3.30 -21.92
CA GLN A 111 -8.74 -4.12 -22.31
C GLN A 111 -9.37 -4.78 -21.09
N GLY A 112 -10.70 -4.81 -21.07
CA GLY A 112 -11.44 -5.44 -19.98
C GLY A 112 -11.52 -4.62 -18.70
N SER A 113 -11.25 -3.32 -18.78
CA SER A 113 -11.43 -2.39 -17.66
C SER A 113 -12.88 -2.39 -17.18
N PRO A 114 -13.10 -2.25 -15.85
CA PRO A 114 -14.42 -1.97 -15.30
C PRO A 114 -15.04 -0.73 -15.94
N PRO A 115 -16.39 -0.60 -15.92
CA PRO A 115 -17.04 0.59 -16.47
C PRO A 115 -16.56 1.89 -15.80
N ASP A 116 -16.27 2.92 -16.60
CA ASP A 116 -15.99 4.27 -16.12
C ASP A 116 -17.28 4.95 -15.66
N LYS A 117 -17.85 4.48 -14.57
CA LYS A 117 -19.06 4.99 -13.93
C LYS A 117 -18.95 4.91 -12.41
N PRO A 118 -19.66 5.74 -11.68
CA PRO A 118 -19.84 5.56 -10.24
C PRO A 118 -20.47 4.20 -9.95
N GLY A 119 -20.12 3.60 -8.80
CA GLY A 119 -20.84 2.46 -8.26
C GLY A 119 -22.25 2.83 -7.80
N ASP A 120 -23.16 1.87 -7.78
CA ASP A 120 -24.57 2.08 -7.37
C ASP A 120 -24.70 2.10 -5.83
N ALA A 121 -24.49 3.28 -5.24
CA ALA A 121 -24.57 3.47 -3.80
C ALA A 121 -25.94 3.08 -3.21
N ASP A 122 -27.03 3.30 -3.95
CA ASP A 122 -28.38 2.96 -3.47
C ASP A 122 -28.58 1.44 -3.45
N LEU A 123 -28.07 0.72 -4.42
CA LEU A 123 -28.10 -0.72 -4.48
C LEU A 123 -27.25 -1.34 -3.37
N VAL A 124 -25.99 -0.94 -3.27
CA VAL A 124 -25.08 -1.43 -2.23
C VAL A 124 -25.65 -1.15 -0.83
N ALA A 125 -26.12 0.06 -0.59
CA ALA A 125 -26.69 0.47 0.69
C ALA A 125 -27.90 -0.42 1.06
N ARG A 126 -28.78 -0.75 0.11
CA ARG A 126 -29.90 -1.69 0.34
C ARG A 126 -29.42 -3.08 0.73
N CYS A 127 -28.39 -3.61 0.07
CA CYS A 127 -27.85 -4.92 0.36
C CYS A 127 -27.24 -5.00 1.77
N PHE A 128 -26.65 -3.90 2.23
CA PHE A 128 -25.94 -3.85 3.51
C PHE A 128 -26.75 -3.18 4.65
N GLY A 129 -27.93 -2.65 4.36
CA GLY A 129 -28.77 -1.98 5.37
C GLY A 129 -28.07 -0.74 5.97
N VAL A 130 -27.46 0.08 5.12
CA VAL A 130 -26.82 1.37 5.47
C VAL A 130 -27.47 2.51 4.69
N GLU A 131 -27.24 3.76 5.13
CA GLU A 131 -27.70 4.91 4.37
C GLU A 131 -26.79 5.17 3.15
N PRO A 132 -27.33 5.37 1.93
CA PRO A 132 -26.53 5.54 0.71
C PRO A 132 -25.50 6.69 0.82
N GLU A 133 -25.85 7.75 1.52
CA GLU A 133 -24.96 8.92 1.67
C GLU A 133 -23.68 8.62 2.47
N ARG A 134 -23.65 7.51 3.25
CA ARG A 134 -22.45 7.08 3.97
C ARG A 134 -21.38 6.47 3.06
N ILE A 135 -21.78 6.04 1.86
CA ILE A 135 -20.88 5.29 0.97
C ILE A 135 -20.73 5.92 -0.41
N ARG A 136 -21.63 6.85 -0.80
CA ARG A 136 -21.71 7.42 -2.15
C ARG A 136 -20.38 8.01 -2.64
N ARG A 137 -19.64 8.71 -1.77
CA ARG A 137 -18.40 9.37 -2.14
C ARG A 137 -17.24 8.39 -2.38
N TYR A 138 -17.23 7.23 -1.73
CA TYR A 138 -16.23 6.19 -2.03
C TYR A 138 -16.42 5.60 -3.42
N LEU A 139 -17.65 5.62 -3.94
CA LEU A 139 -18.03 4.96 -5.19
C LEU A 139 -17.93 5.89 -6.40
N LEU A 140 -17.09 6.90 -6.31
CA LEU A 140 -16.72 7.77 -7.42
C LEU A 140 -15.33 7.38 -7.93
N PRO A 141 -15.12 7.26 -9.27
CA PRO A 141 -13.78 7.15 -9.83
C PRO A 141 -12.88 8.31 -9.36
N TRP A 142 -11.62 8.01 -9.07
CA TRP A 142 -10.71 8.98 -8.46
C TRP A 142 -10.43 10.23 -9.31
N ASP A 143 -10.59 10.15 -10.64
CA ASP A 143 -10.51 11.29 -11.54
C ASP A 143 -11.71 12.24 -11.42
N LYS A 144 -12.80 11.79 -10.81
CA LYS A 144 -14.05 12.53 -10.60
C LYS A 144 -14.30 12.96 -9.16
N GLU A 145 -13.46 12.49 -8.24
CA GLU A 145 -13.58 12.84 -6.81
C GLU A 145 -12.65 13.99 -6.43
N PRO A 146 -13.08 14.94 -5.59
CA PRO A 146 -12.19 15.96 -5.02
C PRO A 146 -11.08 15.30 -4.20
N ALA A 147 -9.86 15.83 -4.27
CA ALA A 147 -8.75 15.37 -3.46
C ALA A 147 -9.09 15.42 -1.97
N GLY A 148 -8.73 14.37 -1.23
CA GLY A 148 -8.95 14.27 0.21
C GLY A 148 -9.71 13.03 0.63
N CYS A 149 -10.09 12.96 1.91
CA CYS A 149 -10.92 11.89 2.44
C CYS A 149 -12.36 12.00 1.93
N ALA A 150 -13.03 10.87 1.73
CA ALA A 150 -14.42 10.85 1.29
C ALA A 150 -15.36 11.45 2.36
N TYR A 151 -15.09 11.15 3.64
CA TYR A 151 -15.86 11.65 4.77
C TYR A 151 -14.95 12.09 5.92
N GLU A 152 -15.51 12.88 6.84
CA GLU A 152 -14.83 13.26 8.07
C GLU A 152 -14.58 12.02 8.95
N GLY A 153 -13.35 11.82 9.35
CA GLY A 153 -12.94 10.67 10.16
C GLY A 153 -12.36 9.50 9.37
N ASP A 154 -12.42 9.55 8.03
CA ASP A 154 -11.76 8.57 7.19
C ASP A 154 -10.24 8.63 7.35
N GLU A 155 -9.61 7.47 7.22
CA GLU A 155 -8.17 7.33 7.32
C GLU A 155 -7.48 7.54 5.96
N PHE A 156 -8.17 7.22 4.85
CA PHE A 156 -7.58 7.17 3.52
C PHE A 156 -8.18 8.20 2.57
N THR A 157 -7.32 8.80 1.76
CA THR A 157 -7.73 9.77 0.74
C THR A 157 -8.07 9.11 -0.59
N ALA A 158 -8.79 9.81 -1.45
CA ALA A 158 -8.91 9.45 -2.86
C ALA A 158 -7.50 9.32 -3.48
N GLY A 159 -7.28 8.25 -4.25
CA GLY A 159 -5.97 7.90 -4.78
C GLY A 159 -5.17 6.90 -3.92
N ASP A 160 -5.69 6.52 -2.75
CA ASP A 160 -5.13 5.49 -1.89
C ASP A 160 -5.99 4.22 -1.99
N SER A 161 -5.41 3.10 -2.42
CA SER A 161 -6.13 1.83 -2.57
C SER A 161 -6.74 1.33 -1.26
N TRP A 162 -6.21 1.75 -0.11
CA TRP A 162 -6.73 1.45 1.20
C TRP A 162 -8.01 2.22 1.58
N GLN A 163 -8.46 3.18 0.75
CA GLN A 163 -9.81 3.74 0.86
C GLN A 163 -10.89 2.64 0.89
N MET A 164 -10.56 1.45 0.37
CA MET A 164 -11.38 0.25 0.53
C MET A 164 -11.68 -0.06 2.00
N ALA A 165 -10.73 0.10 2.91
CA ALA A 165 -10.96 -0.19 4.34
C ALA A 165 -11.98 0.78 4.94
N ASP A 166 -11.91 2.08 4.62
CA ASP A 166 -12.91 3.07 5.04
C ASP A 166 -14.31 2.75 4.46
N PHE A 167 -14.35 2.32 3.21
CA PHE A 167 -15.60 1.84 2.60
C PHE A 167 -16.17 0.61 3.32
N LEU A 168 -15.36 -0.39 3.66
CA LEU A 168 -15.79 -1.56 4.42
C LEU A 168 -16.30 -1.16 5.81
N ASN A 169 -15.61 -0.25 6.49
CA ASN A 169 -16.01 0.30 7.78
C ASN A 169 -17.36 1.01 7.68
N ALA A 170 -17.59 1.79 6.61
CA ALA A 170 -18.86 2.45 6.36
C ALA A 170 -20.02 1.46 6.13
N LEU A 171 -19.74 0.28 5.57
CA LEU A 171 -20.70 -0.82 5.44
C LEU A 171 -20.95 -1.57 6.76
N GLY A 172 -20.14 -1.34 7.80
CA GLY A 172 -20.23 -2.01 9.10
C GLY A 172 -19.33 -3.23 9.24
N PHE A 173 -18.31 -3.35 8.41
CA PHE A 173 -17.30 -4.41 8.44
C PHE A 173 -15.92 -3.80 8.74
N ASP A 174 -15.60 -3.71 10.01
CA ASP A 174 -14.33 -3.19 10.51
C ASP A 174 -13.16 -4.06 10.04
N TYR A 175 -12.37 -3.54 9.10
CA TYR A 175 -11.26 -4.27 8.49
C TYR A 175 -10.17 -4.64 9.51
N ASP A 176 -9.90 -3.78 10.49
CA ASP A 176 -8.90 -4.06 11.52
C ASP A 176 -9.29 -5.24 12.43
N ARG A 177 -10.60 -5.53 12.55
CA ARG A 177 -11.08 -6.73 13.24
C ARG A 177 -11.00 -7.99 12.38
N LEU A 178 -11.14 -7.87 11.06
CA LEU A 178 -10.94 -8.99 10.13
C LEU A 178 -9.46 -9.39 10.08
N CYS A 179 -8.59 -8.40 10.04
CA CYS A 179 -7.14 -8.55 9.97
C CYS A 179 -6.49 -7.78 11.12
N PRO A 180 -6.62 -8.28 12.36
CA PRO A 180 -5.97 -7.64 13.49
C PRO A 180 -4.45 -7.63 13.28
N PRO A 181 -3.78 -6.54 13.68
CA PRO A 181 -2.33 -6.50 13.65
C PRO A 181 -1.77 -7.70 14.42
N GLU A 182 -0.79 -8.38 13.85
CA GLU A 182 -0.16 -9.52 14.53
C GLU A 182 0.33 -9.09 15.93
N PRO A 183 0.02 -9.86 16.98
CA PRO A 183 0.58 -9.60 18.28
C PRO A 183 2.11 -9.61 18.17
N ALA A 184 2.76 -8.64 18.81
CA ALA A 184 4.22 -8.61 18.85
C ALA A 184 4.72 -10.00 19.29
N PRO A 185 5.70 -10.60 18.59
CA PRO A 185 6.15 -11.95 18.88
C PRO A 185 6.50 -12.05 20.37
N GLU A 186 5.88 -12.99 21.07
CA GLU A 186 6.23 -13.30 22.45
C GLU A 186 7.73 -13.64 22.49
N LYS A 187 8.48 -12.95 23.34
CA LYS A 187 9.90 -13.20 23.50
C LYS A 187 10.08 -14.64 23.98
N GLU A 188 10.70 -15.48 23.17
CA GLU A 188 11.17 -16.77 23.64
C GLU A 188 12.08 -16.57 24.86
N PRO A 189 11.86 -17.29 25.96
CA PRO A 189 12.48 -16.98 27.26
C PRO A 189 14.00 -17.25 27.35
N ASN A 190 14.70 -17.61 26.27
CA ASN A 190 16.09 -18.05 26.29
C ASN A 190 17.01 -17.60 25.13
N GLN A 191 16.62 -16.58 24.35
CA GLN A 191 17.61 -15.96 23.46
C GLN A 191 18.36 -14.85 24.24
N PRO A 192 19.71 -14.82 24.18
CA PRO A 192 20.44 -13.67 24.69
C PRO A 192 19.90 -12.45 23.97
N ALA A 193 19.48 -11.43 24.76
CA ALA A 193 18.91 -10.21 24.22
C ALA A 193 19.85 -9.70 23.11
N PRO A 194 19.37 -9.52 21.85
CA PRO A 194 20.18 -8.88 20.85
C PRO A 194 20.60 -7.54 21.43
N THR A 195 21.89 -7.22 21.34
CA THR A 195 22.41 -5.90 21.72
C THR A 195 21.54 -4.89 21.02
N LYS A 196 20.81 -4.06 21.80
CA LYS A 196 19.88 -3.08 21.24
C LYS A 196 20.61 -2.23 20.21
N PRO A 197 20.20 -2.22 18.93
CA PRO A 197 20.83 -1.36 17.95
C PRO A 197 20.70 0.09 18.41
N GLY A 198 21.74 0.88 18.27
CA GLY A 198 21.71 2.31 18.57
C GLY A 198 20.69 3.02 17.68
N PRO A 199 20.19 4.21 18.05
CA PRO A 199 19.20 4.96 17.27
C PRO A 199 19.56 5.08 15.80
N LEU A 200 20.85 5.27 15.53
CA LEU A 200 21.40 5.35 14.18
C LEU A 200 21.35 4.02 13.41
N GLU A 201 21.56 2.90 14.09
CA GLU A 201 21.47 1.56 13.48
C GLU A 201 20.02 1.18 13.17
N VAL A 202 19.08 1.59 14.04
CA VAL A 202 17.63 1.35 13.81
C VAL A 202 17.15 2.08 12.58
N LEU A 203 17.51 3.36 12.43
CA LEU A 203 17.19 4.13 11.21
C LEU A 203 17.87 3.52 9.99
N SER A 204 19.11 3.00 10.12
CA SER A 204 19.81 2.27 9.07
C SER A 204 19.09 0.99 8.69
N LEU A 205 18.63 0.22 9.67
CA LEU A 205 17.90 -1.02 9.46
C LEU A 205 16.56 -0.77 8.76
N ALA A 206 15.83 0.26 9.18
CA ALA A 206 14.60 0.69 8.53
C ALA A 206 14.84 1.04 7.05
N TRP A 207 15.87 1.83 6.75
CA TRP A 207 16.24 2.15 5.37
C TRP A 207 16.74 0.94 4.58
N SER A 208 17.50 0.03 5.18
CA SER A 208 17.97 -1.18 4.51
C SER A 208 16.84 -2.19 4.23
N GLN A 209 15.79 -2.18 5.04
CA GLN A 209 14.59 -2.98 4.81
C GLN A 209 13.71 -2.38 3.70
N MET A 210 13.62 -1.05 3.59
CA MET A 210 12.99 -0.38 2.44
C MET A 210 13.59 -0.80 1.10
N ARG A 211 14.89 -1.13 1.06
CA ARG A 211 15.58 -1.58 -0.14
C ARG A 211 15.20 -2.99 -0.59
N ARG A 212 14.81 -3.88 0.33
CA ARG A 212 14.50 -5.28 0.02
C ARG A 212 13.10 -5.47 -0.55
N ALA A 213 12.24 -4.51 -0.40
CA ALA A 213 10.84 -4.58 -0.83
C ALA A 213 10.62 -4.13 -2.29
N ALA A 214 11.62 -3.58 -2.95
CA ALA A 214 11.52 -3.17 -4.34
C ALA A 214 12.65 -3.82 -5.17
N ASP A 215 12.30 -4.37 -6.33
CA ASP A 215 13.26 -4.76 -7.39
C ASP A 215 13.94 -3.52 -8.03
N ALA A 216 13.89 -2.37 -7.35
CA ALA A 216 14.52 -1.15 -7.77
C ALA A 216 16.01 -1.15 -7.40
N PRO A 217 16.88 -0.53 -8.21
CA PRO A 217 18.30 -0.44 -7.94
C PRO A 217 18.57 0.16 -6.57
N VAL A 218 19.57 -0.38 -5.88
CA VAL A 218 19.92 -0.03 -4.51
C VAL A 218 20.34 1.43 -4.43
N LEU A 219 19.42 2.31 -4.00
CA LEU A 219 19.76 3.69 -3.72
C LEU A 219 20.68 3.79 -2.49
N PRO A 220 21.68 4.67 -2.49
CA PRO A 220 22.58 4.85 -1.36
C PRO A 220 21.82 5.21 -0.09
N SER A 221 22.27 4.70 1.04
CA SER A 221 21.64 5.00 2.32
C SER A 221 21.89 6.46 2.70
N ALA A 222 20.82 7.20 2.92
CA ALA A 222 20.83 8.56 3.45
C ALA A 222 21.27 8.62 4.93
N LEU A 223 22.34 7.93 5.26
CA LEU A 223 22.76 7.68 6.63
C LEU A 223 23.34 8.91 7.34
N THR A 224 23.67 9.96 6.57
CA THR A 224 24.36 11.16 7.08
C THR A 224 23.44 12.21 7.69
N ASP A 225 22.15 12.25 7.32
CA ASP A 225 21.23 13.33 7.71
C ASP A 225 20.29 13.00 8.88
N ARG A 226 20.53 11.92 9.58
CA ARG A 226 19.70 11.40 10.68
C ARG A 226 19.65 12.24 11.92
N PRO A 227 20.80 12.78 12.40
CA PRO A 227 20.80 13.66 13.55
C PRO A 227 19.87 14.84 13.35
N TYR A 228 19.81 15.37 12.13
CA TYR A 228 19.01 16.52 11.76
C TYR A 228 17.51 16.34 12.01
N ALA A 229 16.90 15.23 11.53
CA ALA A 229 15.47 15.01 11.72
C ALA A 229 15.10 14.79 13.18
N LEU A 230 15.94 14.07 13.93
CA LEU A 230 15.71 13.82 15.35
C LEU A 230 15.93 15.08 16.19
N GLU A 231 17.02 15.81 15.96
CA GLU A 231 17.33 17.06 16.66
C GLU A 231 16.26 18.13 16.45
N ARG A 232 15.73 18.26 15.22
CA ARG A 232 14.65 19.20 14.93
C ARG A 232 13.31 18.79 15.53
N ALA A 233 13.02 17.48 15.64
CA ALA A 233 11.79 16.98 16.24
C ALA A 233 11.81 17.02 17.77
N GLU A 234 12.99 16.89 18.38
CA GLU A 234 13.15 16.98 19.84
C GLU A 234 12.69 18.36 20.35
N GLY A 235 11.89 18.33 21.39
CA GLY A 235 11.36 19.56 21.99
C GLY A 235 10.10 20.13 21.34
N LEU A 236 9.67 19.64 20.16
CA LEU A 236 8.42 20.04 19.53
C LEU A 236 7.19 19.32 20.07
N GLY A 237 7.39 18.25 20.85
CA GLY A 237 6.33 17.49 21.50
C GLY A 237 6.57 17.35 23.01
N LYS A 238 5.56 16.83 23.70
CA LYS A 238 5.67 16.47 25.13
C LYS A 238 6.32 15.11 25.35
N THR A 239 6.63 14.42 24.28
CA THR A 239 7.10 13.04 24.25
C THR A 239 8.62 13.03 24.05
N ASP A 240 9.32 12.22 24.81
CA ASP A 240 10.74 11.94 24.63
C ASP A 240 10.91 10.96 23.45
N PHE A 241 11.07 11.51 22.25
CA PHE A 241 11.16 10.74 20.99
C PHE A 241 12.39 9.84 20.98
N LEU A 242 13.52 10.33 21.47
CA LEU A 242 14.76 9.56 21.54
C LEU A 242 14.58 8.29 22.39
N ARG A 243 14.00 8.43 23.56
CA ARG A 243 13.76 7.29 24.45
C ARG A 243 12.82 6.25 23.84
N LEU A 244 11.76 6.68 23.16
CA LEU A 244 10.83 5.75 22.48
C LEU A 244 11.52 5.02 21.33
N LEU A 245 12.34 5.73 20.55
CA LEU A 245 13.12 5.17 19.46
C LEU A 245 14.12 4.12 19.97
N GLU A 246 14.90 4.44 21.02
CA GLU A 246 15.87 3.54 21.64
C GLU A 246 15.23 2.27 22.22
N ASN A 247 14.01 2.39 22.72
CA ASN A 247 13.26 1.25 23.25
C ASN A 247 12.46 0.47 22.20
N GLY A 248 12.52 0.86 20.91
CA GLY A 248 11.81 0.22 19.82
C GLY A 248 10.28 0.35 19.89
N LYS A 249 9.79 1.37 20.63
CA LYS A 249 8.37 1.64 20.80
C LYS A 249 7.82 2.52 19.66
N TYR A 250 7.88 1.99 18.46
CA TYR A 250 7.56 2.75 17.24
C TYR A 250 6.10 3.20 17.17
N GLN A 251 5.17 2.42 17.73
CA GLN A 251 3.76 2.80 17.78
C GLN A 251 3.51 3.99 18.73
N ASP A 252 4.11 3.96 19.92
CA ASP A 252 4.03 5.07 20.87
C ASP A 252 4.73 6.31 20.30
N LEU A 253 5.85 6.10 19.60
CA LEU A 253 6.58 7.18 18.92
C LEU A 253 5.74 7.80 17.81
N ALA A 254 5.10 7.01 16.96
CA ALA A 254 4.23 7.50 15.89
C ALA A 254 3.03 8.29 16.45
N ALA A 255 2.44 7.83 17.56
CA ALA A 255 1.37 8.55 18.24
C ALA A 255 1.86 9.90 18.78
N GLY A 256 2.99 9.94 19.47
CA GLY A 256 3.59 11.19 19.96
C GLY A 256 3.96 12.16 18.85
N LEU A 257 4.46 11.65 17.71
CA LEU A 257 4.74 12.46 16.52
C LEU A 257 3.45 13.01 15.90
N THR A 258 2.36 12.25 15.91
CA THR A 258 1.05 12.72 15.44
C THR A 258 0.53 13.90 16.29
N GLU A 259 0.69 13.85 17.61
CA GLU A 259 0.37 14.97 18.48
C GLU A 259 1.29 16.18 18.23
N ALA A 260 2.60 15.95 18.04
CA ALA A 260 3.55 17.01 17.73
C ALA A 260 3.25 17.72 16.40
N ILE A 261 2.83 16.97 15.37
CA ILE A 261 2.42 17.51 14.07
C ILE A 261 1.21 18.46 14.21
N GLN A 262 0.27 18.17 15.13
CA GLN A 262 -0.85 19.09 15.38
C GLN A 262 -0.37 20.45 15.93
N THR A 263 0.76 20.46 16.64
CA THR A 263 1.33 21.67 17.23
C THR A 263 2.29 22.39 16.28
N ALA A 264 3.02 21.65 15.46
CA ALA A 264 4.01 22.15 14.52
C ALA A 264 3.83 21.49 13.13
N PRO A 265 2.72 21.78 12.42
CA PRO A 265 2.35 21.10 11.18
C PRO A 265 3.28 21.40 9.98
N GLU A 266 4.15 22.42 10.10
CA GLU A 266 5.08 22.83 9.05
C GLU A 266 6.51 22.27 9.27
N GLU A 267 6.73 21.45 10.31
CA GLU A 267 8.05 20.89 10.60
C GLU A 267 8.28 19.55 9.88
N PRO A 268 9.08 19.51 8.80
CA PRO A 268 9.26 18.30 7.97
C PRO A 268 9.89 17.14 8.73
N ALA A 269 10.70 17.41 9.77
CA ALA A 269 11.35 16.38 10.56
C ALA A 269 10.35 15.44 11.28
N LEU A 270 9.19 15.97 11.69
CA LEU A 270 8.15 15.17 12.35
C LEU A 270 7.56 14.12 11.40
N TYR A 271 7.29 14.51 10.17
CA TYR A 271 6.78 13.60 9.14
C TYR A 271 7.83 12.56 8.74
N LEU A 272 9.10 12.96 8.60
CA LEU A 272 10.20 12.04 8.30
C LEU A 272 10.32 10.96 9.38
N LEU A 273 10.35 11.36 10.65
CA LEU A 273 10.43 10.41 11.76
C LEU A 273 9.20 9.50 11.85
N ARG A 274 8.01 10.02 11.55
CA ARG A 274 6.80 9.21 11.54
C ARG A 274 6.81 8.22 10.38
N ALA A 275 7.30 8.59 9.20
CA ALA A 275 7.51 7.66 8.09
C ALA A 275 8.48 6.52 8.46
N PHE A 276 9.53 6.80 9.23
CA PHE A 276 10.40 5.75 9.79
C PHE A 276 9.68 4.82 10.75
N CYS A 277 8.81 5.37 11.61
CA CYS A 277 8.01 4.54 12.51
C CYS A 277 7.11 3.57 11.73
N TRP A 278 6.43 4.06 10.70
CA TRP A 278 5.61 3.24 9.81
C TRP A 278 6.43 2.12 9.17
N LYS A 279 7.64 2.44 8.69
CA LYS A 279 8.54 1.43 8.12
C LYS A 279 8.98 0.38 9.15
N ALA A 280 9.31 0.79 10.36
CA ALA A 280 9.69 -0.12 11.43
C ALA A 280 8.53 -1.03 11.91
N LEU A 281 7.30 -0.59 11.65
CA LEU A 281 6.06 -1.34 11.94
C LEU A 281 5.60 -2.19 10.75
N GLU A 282 6.19 -2.04 9.57
CA GLU A 282 5.86 -2.84 8.40
C GLU A 282 6.19 -4.32 8.65
N GLY A 283 5.32 -5.21 8.21
CA GLY A 283 5.43 -6.65 8.51
C GLY A 283 4.99 -7.06 9.92
N ARG A 284 4.67 -6.10 10.79
CA ARG A 284 4.07 -6.34 12.10
C ARG A 284 2.54 -6.19 12.11
N SER A 285 1.98 -5.80 10.98
CA SER A 285 0.55 -5.65 10.73
C SER A 285 0.23 -6.32 9.39
N ALA A 286 -0.96 -6.88 9.25
CA ALA A 286 -1.45 -7.38 7.96
C ALA A 286 -1.58 -6.26 6.91
N ARG A 287 -1.68 -5.01 7.37
CA ARG A 287 -1.81 -3.82 6.53
C ARG A 287 -0.43 -3.30 6.12
N SER A 288 -0.27 -3.01 4.83
CA SER A 288 0.88 -2.25 4.34
C SER A 288 0.90 -0.83 4.95
N ARG A 289 2.08 -0.36 5.34
CA ARG A 289 2.30 1.01 5.81
C ARG A 289 2.84 1.94 4.72
N THR A 290 2.94 1.44 3.50
CA THR A 290 3.43 2.22 2.35
C THR A 290 2.64 3.51 2.12
N PRO A 291 1.28 3.52 2.15
CA PRO A 291 0.51 4.74 1.99
C PRO A 291 0.81 5.79 3.08
N ASP A 292 0.92 5.35 4.34
CA ASP A 292 1.23 6.25 5.46
C ASP A 292 2.62 6.88 5.30
N MET A 293 3.61 6.07 4.90
CA MET A 293 4.97 6.54 4.61
C MET A 293 4.99 7.54 3.46
N LEU A 294 4.29 7.24 2.36
CA LEU A 294 4.23 8.12 1.19
C LEU A 294 3.56 9.46 1.51
N ARG A 295 2.49 9.44 2.32
CA ARG A 295 1.82 10.65 2.78
C ARG A 295 2.76 11.52 3.59
N ASP A 296 3.43 10.94 4.56
CA ASP A 296 4.36 11.66 5.42
C ASP A 296 5.57 12.20 4.64
N LEU A 297 6.18 11.41 3.77
CA LEU A 297 7.30 11.85 2.92
C LEU A 297 6.87 12.96 1.95
N SER A 298 5.69 12.85 1.36
CA SER A 298 5.15 13.89 0.48
C SER A 298 4.89 15.18 1.26
N ARG A 299 4.35 15.07 2.48
CA ARG A 299 4.10 16.24 3.33
C ARG A 299 5.40 16.91 3.77
N ALA A 300 6.43 16.13 4.09
CA ALA A 300 7.77 16.69 4.37
C ALA A 300 8.32 17.47 3.16
N LEU A 301 8.12 16.96 1.94
CA LEU A 301 8.57 17.61 0.72
C LEU A 301 7.77 18.86 0.32
N GLU A 302 6.54 19.00 0.79
CA GLU A 302 5.78 20.25 0.62
C GLU A 302 6.45 21.41 1.38
N PHE A 303 7.01 21.14 2.56
CA PHE A 303 7.68 22.16 3.39
C PHE A 303 9.17 22.29 3.06
N GLU A 304 9.83 21.19 2.72
CA GLU A 304 11.25 21.16 2.39
C GLU A 304 11.49 20.40 1.07
N PRO A 305 11.19 21.01 -0.09
CA PRO A 305 11.26 20.36 -1.39
C PRO A 305 12.62 19.77 -1.77
N GLY A 306 13.71 20.25 -1.18
CA GLY A 306 15.07 19.76 -1.37
C GLY A 306 15.51 18.72 -0.34
N ASN A 307 14.62 18.19 0.47
CA ASN A 307 14.99 17.21 1.48
C ASN A 307 15.37 15.87 0.83
N VAL A 308 16.67 15.62 0.74
CA VAL A 308 17.25 14.43 0.10
C VAL A 308 16.74 13.13 0.76
N MET A 309 16.55 13.13 2.08
CA MET A 309 16.07 11.97 2.80
C MET A 309 14.61 11.63 2.42
N ALA A 310 13.76 12.64 2.34
CA ALA A 310 12.36 12.46 1.92
C ALA A 310 12.25 12.02 0.45
N LEU A 311 13.03 12.63 -0.46
CA LEU A 311 13.09 12.24 -1.87
C LEU A 311 13.54 10.78 -2.03
N ARG A 312 14.63 10.37 -1.37
CA ARG A 312 15.12 8.98 -1.38
C ARG A 312 14.09 8.01 -0.78
N GLY A 313 13.46 8.39 0.32
CA GLY A 313 12.41 7.60 0.95
C GLY A 313 11.25 7.39 -0.01
N ARG A 314 10.75 8.46 -0.65
CA ARG A 314 9.61 8.38 -1.55
C ARG A 314 9.91 7.57 -2.82
N THR A 315 11.10 7.70 -3.39
CA THR A 315 11.52 6.91 -4.56
C THR A 315 11.74 5.43 -4.25
N SER A 316 12.08 5.09 -3.00
CA SER A 316 12.25 3.69 -2.58
C SER A 316 10.94 2.96 -2.28
N LEU A 317 9.82 3.69 -2.16
CA LEU A 317 8.49 3.16 -1.89
C LEU A 317 7.68 3.02 -3.19
N THR A 318 8.32 2.58 -4.27
CA THR A 318 7.64 2.36 -5.54
C THR A 318 6.70 1.20 -5.44
N THR A 319 5.46 1.43 -5.75
CA THR A 319 4.46 0.39 -5.75
C THR A 319 3.62 0.40 -7.01
N THR A 320 3.58 1.53 -7.76
CA THR A 320 2.57 1.67 -8.79
C THR A 320 3.04 2.46 -10.00
N SER A 321 2.59 2.06 -11.19
CA SER A 321 2.89 2.74 -12.46
C SER A 321 2.44 4.21 -12.48
N ARG A 322 1.38 4.55 -11.77
CA ARG A 322 0.91 5.95 -11.62
C ARG A 322 1.95 6.87 -11.00
N ARG A 323 2.82 6.33 -10.16
CA ARG A 323 3.83 7.10 -9.45
C ARG A 323 5.15 7.23 -10.21
N TYR A 324 5.33 6.50 -11.30
CA TYR A 324 6.56 6.57 -12.09
C TYR A 324 6.90 7.99 -12.57
N PRO A 325 5.95 8.83 -13.04
CA PRO A 325 6.26 10.22 -13.36
C PRO A 325 6.80 11.02 -12.16
N GLN A 326 6.20 10.85 -10.97
CA GLN A 326 6.65 11.50 -9.74
C GLN A 326 8.06 11.03 -9.33
N GLN A 327 8.34 9.74 -9.50
CA GLN A 327 9.65 9.18 -9.17
C GLN A 327 10.73 9.62 -10.13
N ILE A 328 10.41 9.76 -11.42
CA ILE A 328 11.32 10.37 -12.42
C ILE A 328 11.65 11.80 -12.01
N GLU A 329 10.67 12.59 -11.56
CA GLU A 329 10.88 13.94 -11.06
C GLU A 329 11.77 13.96 -9.81
N ASP A 330 11.47 13.11 -8.83
CA ASP A 330 12.23 12.99 -7.58
C ASP A 330 13.68 12.57 -7.83
N LEU A 331 13.90 11.59 -8.72
CA LEU A 331 15.25 11.14 -9.10
C LEU A 331 16.00 12.21 -9.86
N THR A 332 15.35 12.96 -10.73
CA THR A 332 15.96 14.09 -11.42
C THR A 332 16.45 15.14 -10.42
N ARG A 333 15.65 15.42 -9.41
CA ARG A 333 15.99 16.33 -8.32
C ARG A 333 17.13 15.81 -7.44
N LEU A 334 17.12 14.50 -7.13
CA LEU A 334 18.21 13.86 -6.39
C LEU A 334 19.54 13.92 -7.13
N MET A 335 19.55 13.81 -8.47
CA MET A 335 20.76 13.94 -9.27
C MET A 335 21.39 15.33 -9.18
N GLU A 336 20.61 16.37 -8.87
CA GLU A 336 21.08 17.73 -8.64
C GLU A 336 21.56 17.96 -7.21
N LEU A 337 20.83 17.43 -6.23
CA LEU A 337 21.07 17.66 -4.81
C LEU A 337 22.16 16.76 -4.22
N ASP A 338 22.39 15.61 -4.84
CA ASP A 338 23.31 14.58 -4.38
C ASP A 338 24.11 13.99 -5.56
N PRO A 339 25.03 14.80 -6.14
CA PRO A 339 25.74 14.43 -7.35
C PRO A 339 26.69 13.24 -7.18
N GLU A 340 27.12 12.92 -5.96
CA GLU A 340 27.96 11.75 -5.68
C GLU A 340 27.27 10.43 -6.01
N ASN A 341 25.93 10.41 -5.94
CA ASN A 341 25.11 9.22 -6.19
C ASN A 341 24.31 9.33 -7.51
N ARG A 342 24.69 10.27 -8.36
CA ARG A 342 24.00 10.59 -9.61
C ARG A 342 23.75 9.37 -10.50
N ASP A 343 24.76 8.52 -10.68
CA ASP A 343 24.66 7.36 -11.58
C ASP A 343 23.62 6.33 -11.08
N LEU A 344 23.52 6.14 -9.76
CA LEU A 344 22.50 5.27 -9.17
C LEU A 344 21.09 5.81 -9.39
N TYR A 345 20.91 7.12 -9.23
CA TYR A 345 19.62 7.77 -9.51
C TYR A 345 19.29 7.71 -11.00
N GLN A 346 20.27 7.83 -11.87
CA GLN A 346 20.09 7.81 -13.30
C GLN A 346 19.69 6.41 -13.80
N VAL A 347 20.31 5.34 -13.27
CA VAL A 347 19.89 3.95 -13.54
C VAL A 347 18.47 3.71 -13.04
N SER A 348 18.14 4.18 -11.83
CA SER A 348 16.79 4.07 -11.28
C SER A 348 15.77 4.80 -12.16
N ARG A 349 16.10 5.99 -12.65
CA ARG A 349 15.24 6.78 -13.55
C ARG A 349 15.03 6.07 -14.89
N ALA A 350 16.09 5.43 -15.41
CA ALA A 350 15.98 4.64 -16.64
C ALA A 350 15.00 3.47 -16.50
N TYR A 351 14.94 2.80 -15.34
CA TYR A 351 13.93 1.77 -15.07
C TYR A 351 12.51 2.34 -15.16
N PHE A 352 12.23 3.47 -14.52
CA PHE A 352 10.89 4.07 -14.58
C PHE A 352 10.51 4.54 -15.98
N HIS A 353 11.46 5.09 -16.75
CA HIS A 353 11.23 5.38 -18.16
C HIS A 353 10.90 4.13 -18.98
N HIS A 354 11.64 3.04 -18.75
CA HIS A 354 11.39 1.77 -19.43
C HIS A 354 10.01 1.20 -19.09
N TRP A 355 9.62 1.21 -17.83
CA TRP A 355 8.29 0.75 -17.41
C TRP A 355 7.14 1.61 -17.97
N LEU A 356 7.38 2.91 -18.19
CA LEU A 356 6.47 3.80 -18.92
C LEU A 356 6.51 3.62 -20.44
N LYS A 357 7.31 2.65 -20.94
CA LYS A 357 7.52 2.42 -22.38
C LYS A 357 8.25 3.57 -23.10
N ASP A 358 8.92 4.45 -22.35
CA ASP A 358 9.83 5.47 -22.88
C ASP A 358 11.27 4.93 -22.96
N ASP A 359 11.47 3.93 -23.81
CA ASP A 359 12.79 3.32 -24.00
C ASP A 359 13.82 4.30 -24.55
N THR A 360 13.39 5.40 -25.16
CA THR A 360 14.29 6.44 -25.68
C THR A 360 14.96 7.18 -24.53
N ALA A 361 14.18 7.62 -23.55
CA ALA A 361 14.72 8.28 -22.36
C ALA A 361 15.54 7.29 -21.51
N ALA A 362 15.06 6.05 -21.34
CA ALA A 362 15.78 5.01 -20.63
C ALA A 362 17.17 4.76 -21.24
N ARG A 363 17.27 4.62 -22.57
CA ARG A 363 18.56 4.44 -23.27
C ARG A 363 19.47 5.66 -23.15
N SER A 364 18.92 6.87 -23.10
CA SER A 364 19.69 8.09 -22.91
C SER A 364 20.37 8.09 -21.54
N ASP A 365 19.61 7.79 -20.48
CA ASP A 365 20.13 7.72 -19.12
C ASP A 365 21.24 6.66 -18.99
N LEU A 366 21.02 5.48 -19.53
CA LEU A 366 21.99 4.38 -19.44
C LEU A 366 23.28 4.65 -20.24
N ARG A 367 23.18 5.30 -21.42
CA ARG A 367 24.39 5.64 -22.19
C ARG A 367 25.30 6.58 -21.42
N GLU A 368 24.74 7.60 -20.76
CA GLU A 368 25.52 8.53 -19.94
C GLU A 368 26.21 7.81 -18.77
N VAL A 369 25.54 6.85 -18.11
CA VAL A 369 26.14 6.06 -17.04
C VAL A 369 27.26 5.15 -17.59
N LEU A 370 27.01 4.49 -18.71
CA LEU A 370 28.00 3.61 -19.36
C LEU A 370 29.25 4.39 -19.87
N GLU A 371 29.06 5.62 -20.36
CA GLU A 371 30.14 6.48 -20.79
C GLU A 371 31.06 6.90 -19.63
N ARG A 372 30.50 7.14 -18.43
CA ARG A 372 31.28 7.40 -17.23
C ARG A 372 32.03 6.17 -16.71
N GLY A 373 31.42 4.99 -16.85
CA GLY A 373 32.06 3.70 -16.55
C GLY A 373 32.37 3.42 -15.09
N GLU A 374 31.81 4.21 -14.17
CA GLU A 374 32.10 4.12 -12.73
C GLU A 374 31.15 3.19 -11.97
N LEU A 375 29.95 2.93 -12.50
CA LEU A 375 28.91 2.14 -11.85
C LEU A 375 28.71 0.79 -12.55
N TRP A 376 28.83 -0.29 -11.78
CA TRP A 376 28.51 -1.65 -12.23
C TRP A 376 27.54 -2.32 -11.24
N THR A 377 26.31 -2.50 -11.64
CA THR A 377 25.29 -3.22 -10.86
C THR A 377 24.63 -4.28 -11.73
N VAL A 378 24.10 -5.34 -11.09
CA VAL A 378 23.35 -6.40 -11.78
C VAL A 378 22.16 -5.81 -12.53
N ASP A 379 21.51 -4.83 -11.91
CA ASP A 379 20.35 -4.13 -12.47
C ASP A 379 20.71 -3.35 -13.74
N LEU A 380 21.83 -2.62 -13.74
CA LEU A 380 22.33 -1.94 -14.93
C LEU A 380 22.55 -2.91 -16.10
N VAL A 381 23.20 -4.04 -15.84
CA VAL A 381 23.48 -5.06 -16.85
C VAL A 381 22.18 -5.66 -17.39
N HIS A 382 21.21 -5.94 -16.52
CA HIS A 382 19.91 -6.48 -16.90
C HIS A 382 19.14 -5.51 -17.81
N LEU A 383 19.01 -4.26 -17.40
CA LEU A 383 18.28 -3.25 -18.15
C LEU A 383 18.96 -2.92 -19.50
N CYS A 384 20.30 -2.88 -19.53
CA CYS A 384 21.05 -2.73 -20.79
C CYS A 384 20.73 -3.85 -21.77
N ARG A 385 20.64 -5.10 -21.29
CA ARG A 385 20.29 -6.25 -22.13
C ARG A 385 18.88 -6.15 -22.68
N GLU A 386 17.90 -5.79 -21.86
CA GLU A 386 16.50 -5.61 -22.28
C GLU A 386 16.37 -4.50 -23.32
N LEU A 387 17.12 -3.44 -23.17
CA LEU A 387 17.10 -2.29 -24.09
C LEU A 387 18.06 -2.44 -25.29
N GLY A 388 18.74 -3.59 -25.44
CA GLY A 388 19.67 -3.83 -26.55
C GLY A 388 20.89 -2.90 -26.57
N LEU A 389 21.32 -2.42 -25.39
CA LEU A 389 22.56 -1.69 -25.24
C LEU A 389 23.73 -2.66 -25.01
N PRO A 390 24.98 -2.29 -25.42
CA PRO A 390 26.15 -3.12 -25.19
C PRO A 390 26.33 -3.31 -23.67
N SER A 391 26.20 -4.57 -23.21
CA SER A 391 26.63 -4.99 -21.88
C SER A 391 28.01 -5.60 -22.01
N PHE A 392 28.96 -5.10 -21.25
CA PHE A 392 30.32 -5.62 -21.22
C PHE A 392 30.40 -7.01 -20.58
#